data_997a439de27ccaf2b8faaa338cfeef23
#
_entry.id   997a439de27ccaf2b8faaa338cfeef23
#
_cell.length_a   1.000
_cell.length_b   1.000
_cell.length_c   1.000
_cell.angle_alpha   90.00
_cell.angle_beta   90.00
_cell.angle_gamma   90.00
#
_symmetry.space_group_name_H-M   'P 1'
#
loop_
_entity.id
_entity.type
_entity.pdbx_description
1 polymer ?
#
loop_
_entity_poly.entity_id
_entity_poly.type
_entity_poly.pdbx_seq_one_letter_code
_entity_poly.pdbx_strand_id
1 'polypeptide(L)'
;YLIDYISGQELKATPEEIQAVQPFVKKLCEDYGYPMDHIQTRPQWHVKARPSDTKKEYPVDIAVFSSNVHSDENIFMIVECKKKSRKDGRSQLEDYLRFSNAFLGVWFNGEETLYIRKYYKANGTVNFIEIPNIPLFGQRIEDIGLFKRRDLKRTHNLKSVFNSIRNYLAANNTGITLD
;
A
#
# COMPACT_ATOMS: atom_id res chain seq x y z
N TYR A 1 -6.84 -22.53 -11.01
CA TYR A 1 -6.97 -22.14 -9.60
C TYR A 1 -5.60 -21.85 -9.01
N LEU A 2 -5.54 -21.05 -7.97
CA LEU A 2 -4.36 -20.78 -7.14
C LEU A 2 -4.78 -20.80 -5.67
N ILE A 3 -3.80 -20.89 -4.76
CA ILE A 3 -4.05 -20.81 -3.32
C ILE A 3 -3.71 -19.36 -2.88
N ASP A 4 -4.66 -18.75 -2.19
CA ASP A 4 -4.45 -17.41 -1.60
C ASP A 4 -3.38 -17.49 -0.51
N TYR A 5 -2.38 -16.61 -0.62
CA TYR A 5 -1.20 -16.63 0.26
C TYR A 5 -1.52 -16.40 1.73
N ILE A 6 -2.55 -15.60 2.02
CA ILE A 6 -2.95 -15.27 3.40
C ILE A 6 -3.96 -16.27 3.94
N SER A 7 -5.09 -16.46 3.24
CA SER A 7 -6.21 -17.24 3.76
C SER A 7 -6.08 -18.75 3.52
N GLY A 8 -5.20 -19.17 2.61
CA GLY A 8 -5.08 -20.55 2.18
C GLY A 8 -6.26 -21.06 1.35
N GLN A 9 -7.21 -20.20 0.98
CA GLN A 9 -8.38 -20.60 0.18
C GLN A 9 -8.00 -20.78 -1.29
N GLU A 10 -8.67 -21.73 -1.94
CA GLU A 10 -8.55 -21.88 -3.38
C GLU A 10 -9.31 -20.76 -4.09
N LEU A 11 -8.63 -20.08 -5.01
CA LEU A 11 -9.16 -18.97 -5.80
C LEU A 11 -9.07 -19.24 -7.29
N LYS A 12 -9.95 -18.57 -8.05
CA LYS A 12 -9.81 -18.52 -9.49
C LYS A 12 -8.53 -17.75 -9.87
N ALA A 13 -7.67 -18.38 -10.66
CA ALA A 13 -6.42 -17.80 -11.15
C ALA A 13 -6.69 -16.74 -12.23
N THR A 14 -7.17 -15.56 -11.83
CA THR A 14 -7.33 -14.42 -12.75
C THR A 14 -5.98 -13.74 -13.01
N PRO A 15 -5.84 -13.01 -14.14
CA PRO A 15 -4.62 -12.22 -14.38
C PRO A 15 -4.32 -11.23 -13.25
N GLU A 16 -5.32 -10.64 -12.63
CA GLU A 16 -5.17 -9.70 -11.51
C GLU A 16 -4.64 -10.40 -10.25
N GLU A 17 -5.19 -11.57 -9.91
CA GLU A 17 -4.68 -12.38 -8.80
C GLU A 17 -3.23 -12.78 -9.01
N ILE A 18 -2.91 -13.31 -10.19
CA ILE A 18 -1.55 -13.81 -10.49
C ILE A 18 -0.53 -12.67 -10.58
N GLN A 19 -0.91 -11.55 -11.20
CA GLN A 19 0.04 -10.48 -11.54
C GLN A 19 0.16 -9.41 -10.45
N ALA A 20 -0.86 -9.22 -9.62
CA ALA A 20 -0.90 -8.12 -8.69
C ALA A 20 -1.23 -8.55 -7.26
N VAL A 21 -2.38 -9.16 -6.98
CA VAL A 21 -2.82 -9.42 -5.59
C VAL A 21 -1.82 -10.31 -4.86
N GLN A 22 -1.57 -11.50 -5.37
CA GLN A 22 -0.70 -12.48 -4.70
C GLN A 22 0.78 -12.00 -4.61
N PRO A 23 1.38 -11.42 -5.66
CA PRO A 23 2.72 -10.85 -5.57
C PRO A 23 2.83 -9.72 -4.54
N PHE A 24 1.82 -8.84 -4.44
CA PHE A 24 1.87 -7.74 -3.51
C PHE A 24 1.68 -8.19 -2.06
N VAL A 25 0.79 -9.13 -1.81
CA VAL A 25 0.61 -9.75 -0.49
C VAL A 25 1.92 -10.37 0.00
N LYS A 26 2.57 -11.15 -0.87
CA LYS A 26 3.87 -11.75 -0.57
C LYS A 26 4.92 -10.68 -0.25
N LYS A 27 4.96 -9.61 -1.04
CA LYS A 27 5.83 -8.46 -0.81
C LYS A 27 5.56 -7.78 0.53
N LEU A 28 4.31 -7.62 0.94
CA LEU A 28 3.96 -7.07 2.27
C LEU A 28 4.54 -7.92 3.40
N CYS A 29 4.48 -9.24 3.29
CA CYS A 29 5.01 -10.14 4.32
C CYS A 29 6.55 -10.22 4.29
N GLU A 30 7.13 -10.43 3.12
CA GLU A 30 8.57 -10.74 2.99
C GLU A 30 9.45 -9.50 2.98
N ASP A 31 9.05 -8.43 2.25
CA ASP A 31 9.86 -7.21 2.10
C ASP A 31 9.56 -6.16 3.18
N TYR A 32 8.28 -6.04 3.56
CA TYR A 32 7.82 -5.03 4.53
C TYR A 32 7.64 -5.58 5.95
N GLY A 33 7.64 -6.89 6.14
CA GLY A 33 7.55 -7.55 7.44
C GLY A 33 6.18 -7.52 8.09
N TYR A 34 5.11 -7.25 7.35
CA TYR A 34 3.75 -7.29 7.91
C TYR A 34 3.37 -8.73 8.26
N PRO A 35 2.91 -9.00 9.51
CA PRO A 35 2.43 -10.31 9.89
C PRO A 35 1.22 -10.74 9.05
N MET A 36 1.13 -12.02 8.72
CA MET A 36 0.03 -12.55 7.90
C MET A 36 -1.34 -12.35 8.58
N ASP A 37 -1.40 -12.43 9.91
CA ASP A 37 -2.60 -12.21 10.70
C ASP A 37 -3.01 -10.73 10.81
N HIS A 38 -2.22 -9.80 10.28
CA HIS A 38 -2.58 -8.38 10.10
C HIS A 38 -3.12 -8.09 8.70
N ILE A 39 -3.20 -9.08 7.82
CA ILE A 39 -3.60 -8.92 6.42
C ILE A 39 -4.86 -9.73 6.14
N GLN A 40 -5.80 -9.14 5.42
CA GLN A 40 -7.00 -9.83 4.94
C GLN A 40 -7.13 -9.70 3.42
N THR A 41 -7.26 -10.85 2.77
CA THR A 41 -7.53 -10.99 1.34
C THR A 41 -8.85 -11.70 1.09
N ARG A 42 -9.13 -12.75 1.86
CA ARG A 42 -10.36 -13.55 1.76
C ARG A 42 -10.88 -13.94 3.14
N PRO A 43 -12.21 -13.80 3.39
CA PRO A 43 -13.13 -13.05 2.54
C PRO A 43 -12.68 -11.59 2.41
N GLN A 44 -12.97 -10.94 1.26
CA GLN A 44 -12.54 -9.54 1.06
C GLN A 44 -13.11 -8.63 2.15
N TRP A 45 -12.30 -7.68 2.59
CA TRP A 45 -12.78 -6.58 3.42
C TRP A 45 -13.64 -5.64 2.58
N HIS A 46 -14.71 -5.10 3.14
CA HIS A 46 -15.62 -4.21 2.45
C HIS A 46 -15.59 -2.82 3.07
N VAL A 47 -15.64 -1.81 2.22
CA VAL A 47 -15.67 -0.40 2.60
C VAL A 47 -16.86 0.32 1.97
N LYS A 48 -17.12 1.57 2.39
CA LYS A 48 -17.97 2.50 1.67
C LYS A 48 -17.14 3.22 0.62
N ALA A 49 -17.77 3.68 -0.46
CA ALA A 49 -17.13 4.49 -1.49
C ALA A 49 -17.79 5.86 -1.68
N ARG A 50 -19.01 6.05 -1.11
CA ARG A 50 -19.79 7.28 -1.26
C ARG A 50 -20.41 7.71 0.08
N PRO A 51 -20.69 9.02 0.28
CA PRO A 51 -21.38 9.49 1.48
C PRO A 51 -22.77 8.89 1.68
N SER A 52 -23.45 8.57 0.57
CA SER A 52 -24.82 8.00 0.56
C SER A 52 -24.86 6.51 0.87
N ASP A 53 -23.73 5.83 0.91
CA ASP A 53 -23.70 4.39 1.14
C ASP A 53 -24.12 4.09 2.59
N THR A 54 -25.19 3.32 2.74
CA THR A 54 -25.69 2.87 4.03
C THR A 54 -24.93 1.66 4.55
N LYS A 55 -24.35 0.87 3.63
CA LYS A 55 -23.59 -0.36 3.91
C LYS A 55 -22.21 -0.30 3.28
N LYS A 56 -21.31 -1.15 3.76
CA LYS A 56 -19.99 -1.37 3.16
C LYS A 56 -20.13 -2.46 2.10
N GLU A 57 -20.23 -2.06 0.85
CA GLU A 57 -20.51 -2.98 -0.27
C GLU A 57 -19.33 -3.14 -1.23
N TYR A 58 -18.30 -2.31 -1.09
CA TYR A 58 -17.16 -2.31 -2.02
C TYR A 58 -16.02 -3.16 -1.48
N PRO A 59 -15.71 -4.30 -2.11
CA PRO A 59 -14.61 -5.14 -1.72
C PRO A 59 -13.28 -4.46 -2.04
N VAL A 60 -12.31 -4.58 -1.13
CA VAL A 60 -10.92 -4.21 -1.37
C VAL A 60 -10.09 -5.46 -1.62
N ASP A 61 -9.06 -5.36 -2.44
CA ASP A 61 -8.25 -6.54 -2.80
C ASP A 61 -7.41 -7.02 -1.63
N ILE A 62 -6.77 -6.07 -0.91
CA ILE A 62 -5.99 -6.37 0.30
C ILE A 62 -6.28 -5.31 1.34
N ALA A 63 -6.67 -5.72 2.53
CA ALA A 63 -6.77 -4.86 3.71
C ALA A 63 -5.66 -5.21 4.69
N VAL A 64 -4.98 -4.18 5.25
CA VAL A 64 -3.94 -4.33 6.26
C VAL A 64 -4.37 -3.61 7.52
N PHE A 65 -4.20 -4.26 8.67
CA PHE A 65 -4.63 -3.79 9.98
C PHE A 65 -3.42 -3.50 10.88
N SER A 66 -3.59 -2.59 11.82
CA SER A 66 -2.58 -2.25 12.83
C SER A 66 -2.38 -3.35 13.88
N SER A 67 -3.30 -4.31 13.94
CA SER A 67 -3.26 -5.48 14.83
C SER A 67 -3.88 -6.70 14.15
N ASN A 68 -3.85 -7.85 14.81
CA ASN A 68 -4.54 -9.07 14.36
C ASN A 68 -6.07 -9.02 14.56
N VAL A 69 -6.61 -7.93 15.11
CA VAL A 69 -8.05 -7.68 15.20
C VAL A 69 -8.49 -6.89 13.98
N HIS A 70 -9.20 -7.54 13.06
CA HIS A 70 -9.70 -6.93 11.84
C HIS A 70 -10.99 -6.17 12.13
N SER A 71 -10.85 -4.86 12.25
CA SER A 71 -11.96 -3.94 12.50
C SER A 71 -11.76 -2.61 11.77
N ASP A 72 -12.82 -1.81 11.68
CA ASP A 72 -12.73 -0.48 11.07
C ASP A 72 -11.77 0.46 11.81
N GLU A 73 -11.66 0.31 13.12
CA GLU A 73 -10.77 1.12 13.95
C GLU A 73 -9.31 0.77 13.71
N ASN A 74 -9.04 -0.49 13.35
CA ASN A 74 -7.70 -1.03 13.16
C ASN A 74 -7.22 -1.03 11.71
N ILE A 75 -8.10 -0.71 10.75
CA ILE A 75 -7.68 -0.69 9.35
C ILE A 75 -6.62 0.40 9.12
N PHE A 76 -5.46 -0.02 8.64
CA PHE A 76 -4.29 0.81 8.50
C PHE A 76 -4.04 1.21 7.04
N MET A 77 -4.17 0.24 6.13
CA MET A 77 -3.88 0.42 4.72
C MET A 77 -4.84 -0.37 3.84
N ILE A 78 -5.19 0.20 2.70
CA ILE A 78 -5.98 -0.44 1.64
C ILE A 78 -5.11 -0.55 0.39
N VAL A 79 -5.12 -1.72 -0.23
CA VAL A 79 -4.46 -1.96 -1.52
C VAL A 79 -5.50 -2.27 -2.58
N GLU A 80 -5.44 -1.54 -3.66
CA GLU A 80 -6.23 -1.75 -4.87
C GLU A 80 -5.31 -2.30 -5.95
N CYS A 81 -5.61 -3.47 -6.45
CA CYS A 81 -4.84 -4.16 -7.47
C CYS A 81 -5.53 -4.10 -8.84
N LYS A 82 -4.74 -4.07 -9.88
CA LYS A 82 -5.21 -4.14 -11.26
C LYS A 82 -4.31 -5.07 -12.08
N LYS A 83 -4.85 -5.65 -13.15
CA LYS A 83 -4.02 -6.38 -14.10
C LYS A 83 -3.05 -5.42 -14.81
N LYS A 84 -1.91 -5.93 -15.25
CA LYS A 84 -0.77 -5.21 -15.85
C LYS A 84 -1.13 -4.13 -16.88
N SER A 85 -2.14 -4.39 -17.70
CA SER A 85 -2.56 -3.48 -18.77
C SER A 85 -3.40 -2.29 -18.30
N ARG A 86 -3.82 -2.25 -17.02
CA ARG A 86 -4.70 -1.20 -16.48
C ARG A 86 -3.93 -0.19 -15.67
N LYS A 87 -4.30 1.08 -15.86
CA LYS A 87 -3.72 2.23 -15.14
C LYS A 87 -4.78 3.05 -14.38
N ASP A 88 -6.04 2.61 -14.45
CA ASP A 88 -7.15 3.18 -13.69
C ASP A 88 -7.18 2.62 -12.26
N GLY A 89 -8.01 3.22 -11.40
CA GLY A 89 -8.23 2.74 -10.02
C GLY A 89 -7.70 3.68 -8.93
N ARG A 90 -6.92 4.70 -9.28
CA ARG A 90 -6.48 5.72 -8.31
C ARG A 90 -7.67 6.42 -7.64
N SER A 91 -8.63 6.87 -8.43
CA SER A 91 -9.85 7.52 -7.90
C SER A 91 -10.64 6.59 -6.99
N GLN A 92 -10.79 5.33 -7.39
CA GLN A 92 -11.44 4.30 -6.57
C GLN A 92 -10.72 4.11 -5.22
N LEU A 93 -9.40 4.04 -5.22
CA LEU A 93 -8.60 3.93 -4.01
C LEU A 93 -8.76 5.16 -3.11
N GLU A 94 -8.76 6.38 -3.68
CA GLU A 94 -8.97 7.62 -2.94
C GLU A 94 -10.37 7.65 -2.31
N ASP A 95 -11.41 7.17 -3.00
CA ASP A 95 -12.76 7.06 -2.45
C ASP A 95 -12.82 6.05 -1.29
N TYR A 96 -12.20 4.90 -1.44
CA TYR A 96 -12.12 3.91 -0.36
C TYR A 96 -11.41 4.45 0.88
N LEU A 97 -10.33 5.18 0.70
CA LEU A 97 -9.61 5.83 1.79
C LEU A 97 -10.44 6.94 2.45
N ARG A 98 -11.18 7.72 1.65
CA ARG A 98 -12.01 8.83 2.14
C ARG A 98 -13.07 8.35 3.12
N PHE A 99 -13.67 7.19 2.86
CA PHE A 99 -14.79 6.65 3.62
C PHE A 99 -14.40 5.48 4.55
N SER A 100 -13.13 5.26 4.79
CA SER A 100 -12.59 4.30 5.76
C SER A 100 -11.67 5.00 6.77
N ASN A 101 -11.29 4.30 7.82
CA ASN A 101 -10.28 4.79 8.76
C ASN A 101 -8.84 4.56 8.29
N ALA A 102 -8.63 3.81 7.20
CA ALA A 102 -7.31 3.65 6.62
C ALA A 102 -6.74 5.00 6.18
N PHE A 103 -5.47 5.22 6.42
CA PHE A 103 -4.78 6.45 6.02
C PHE A 103 -3.66 6.22 5.00
N LEU A 104 -3.34 4.97 4.69
CA LEU A 104 -2.46 4.59 3.60
C LEU A 104 -3.23 3.87 2.50
N GLY A 105 -2.87 4.16 1.27
CA GLY A 105 -3.37 3.48 0.11
C GLY A 105 -2.25 3.07 -0.83
N VAL A 106 -2.40 1.92 -1.44
CA VAL A 106 -1.51 1.43 -2.48
C VAL A 106 -2.34 1.05 -3.69
N TRP A 107 -1.93 1.54 -4.84
CA TRP A 107 -2.38 1.02 -6.11
C TRP A 107 -1.23 0.25 -6.76
N PHE A 108 -1.51 -0.95 -7.26
CA PHE A 108 -0.50 -1.83 -7.84
C PHE A 108 -1.07 -2.64 -9.00
N ASN A 109 -0.33 -2.76 -10.10
CA ASN A 109 -0.74 -3.53 -11.27
C ASN A 109 0.26 -4.62 -11.70
N GLY A 110 1.20 -4.96 -10.83
CA GLY A 110 2.25 -5.93 -11.13
C GLY A 110 3.53 -5.31 -11.72
N GLU A 111 3.47 -4.07 -12.21
CA GLU A 111 4.62 -3.33 -12.77
C GLU A 111 4.80 -1.97 -12.11
N GLU A 112 3.72 -1.21 -12.01
CA GLU A 112 3.71 0.14 -11.45
C GLU A 112 3.08 0.11 -10.06
N THR A 113 3.62 0.93 -9.16
CA THR A 113 3.09 1.11 -7.80
C THR A 113 2.89 2.59 -7.52
N LEU A 114 1.75 2.92 -6.94
CA LEU A 114 1.47 4.25 -6.41
C LEU A 114 1.16 4.12 -4.93
N TYR A 115 1.87 4.87 -4.10
CA TYR A 115 1.63 4.96 -2.67
C TYR A 115 1.02 6.32 -2.36
N ILE A 116 -0.09 6.35 -1.62
CA ILE A 116 -0.76 7.58 -1.20
C ILE A 116 -1.02 7.58 0.30
N ARG A 117 -0.93 8.77 0.89
CA ARG A 117 -1.29 9.02 2.29
C ARG A 117 -2.47 9.97 2.34
N LYS A 118 -3.48 9.57 3.11
CA LYS A 118 -4.59 10.44 3.49
C LYS A 118 -4.15 11.35 4.62
N TYR A 119 -4.55 12.62 4.55
CA TYR A 119 -4.38 13.57 5.64
C TYR A 119 -5.56 14.55 5.68
N TYR A 120 -5.71 15.20 6.82
CA TYR A 120 -6.76 16.18 7.05
C TYR A 120 -6.15 17.59 7.05
N LYS A 121 -6.75 18.50 6.30
CA LYS A 121 -6.42 19.93 6.41
C LYS A 121 -7.01 20.52 7.69
N ALA A 122 -6.55 21.72 8.06
CA ALA A 122 -7.05 22.44 9.24
C ALA A 122 -8.58 22.67 9.22
N ASN A 123 -9.19 22.74 8.04
CA ASN A 123 -10.63 22.86 7.85
C ASN A 123 -11.40 21.51 7.87
N GLY A 124 -10.73 20.42 8.21
CA GLY A 124 -11.30 19.08 8.24
C GLY A 124 -11.42 18.36 6.87
N THR A 125 -11.04 19.03 5.77
CA THR A 125 -11.11 18.44 4.43
C THR A 125 -10.08 17.34 4.27
N VAL A 126 -10.52 16.17 3.76
CA VAL A 126 -9.63 15.05 3.41
C VAL A 126 -8.87 15.36 2.13
N ASN A 127 -7.57 15.13 2.15
CA ASN A 127 -6.68 15.23 1.01
C ASN A 127 -5.76 14.02 0.94
N PHE A 128 -5.13 13.87 -0.23
CA PHE A 128 -4.21 12.78 -0.53
C PHE A 128 -2.88 13.33 -1.03
N ILE A 129 -1.80 12.72 -0.62
CA ILE A 129 -0.44 13.03 -1.09
C ILE A 129 0.25 11.74 -1.50
N GLU A 130 0.96 11.79 -2.63
CA GLU A 130 1.84 10.70 -3.02
C GLU A 130 3.05 10.66 -2.08
N ILE A 131 3.39 9.47 -1.63
CA ILE A 131 4.57 9.19 -0.82
C ILE A 131 5.50 8.23 -1.57
N PRO A 132 6.81 8.22 -1.27
CA PRO A 132 7.76 7.39 -2.01
C PRO A 132 7.60 5.90 -1.74
N ASN A 133 7.10 5.52 -0.57
CA ASN A 133 6.94 4.14 -0.14
C ASN A 133 5.97 4.03 1.03
N ILE A 134 5.60 2.81 1.41
CA ILE A 134 4.90 2.50 2.66
C ILE A 134 5.93 2.17 3.77
N PRO A 135 5.56 2.32 5.07
CA PRO A 135 6.44 1.96 6.17
C PRO A 135 6.67 0.45 6.24
N LEU A 136 7.83 0.04 6.72
CA LEU A 136 8.04 -1.30 7.24
C LEU A 136 7.12 -1.53 8.45
N PHE A 137 6.78 -2.77 8.73
CA PHE A 137 6.02 -3.09 9.94
C PHE A 137 6.76 -2.57 11.19
N GLY A 138 6.05 -1.81 12.02
CA GLY A 138 6.62 -1.14 13.20
C GLY A 138 7.36 0.18 12.92
N GLN A 139 7.59 0.55 11.67
CA GLN A 139 8.15 1.85 11.30
C GLN A 139 7.07 2.93 11.34
N ARG A 140 7.42 4.12 11.82
CA ARG A 140 6.52 5.26 11.79
C ARG A 140 6.45 5.84 10.37
N ILE A 141 5.25 6.27 9.98
CA ILE A 141 5.06 6.86 8.65
C ILE A 141 5.81 8.19 8.48
N GLU A 142 6.04 8.91 9.57
CA GLU A 142 6.80 10.17 9.61
C GLU A 142 8.29 9.95 9.29
N ASP A 143 8.80 8.74 9.52
CA ASP A 143 10.21 8.40 9.26
C ASP A 143 10.45 8.07 7.77
N ILE A 144 9.40 7.94 6.98
CA ILE A 144 9.50 7.84 5.52
C ILE A 144 9.79 9.24 4.99
N GLY A 145 11.01 9.44 4.50
CA GLY A 145 11.41 10.72 3.90
C GLY A 145 10.42 11.15 2.81
N LEU A 146 9.74 12.27 3.02
CA LEU A 146 8.85 12.88 2.03
C LEU A 146 9.68 13.48 0.90
N PHE A 147 10.21 12.65 0.01
CA PHE A 147 10.77 13.13 -1.25
C PHE A 147 9.61 13.55 -2.16
N LYS A 148 9.35 14.84 -2.22
CA LYS A 148 8.42 15.36 -3.21
C LYS A 148 8.98 15.05 -4.59
N ARG A 149 8.15 14.56 -5.51
CA ARG A 149 8.51 14.33 -6.92
C ARG A 149 9.15 15.58 -7.57
N ARG A 150 8.86 16.77 -7.02
CA ARG A 150 9.45 18.06 -7.32
C ARG A 150 10.95 18.12 -6.96
N ASP A 151 11.34 17.48 -5.87
CA ASP A 151 12.71 17.52 -5.37
C ASP A 151 13.60 16.55 -6.15
N LEU A 152 13.05 15.42 -6.60
CA LEU A 152 13.72 14.49 -7.52
C LEU A 152 13.99 15.12 -8.90
N LYS A 153 13.11 16.00 -9.39
CA LYS A 153 13.34 16.73 -10.65
C LYS A 153 14.34 17.87 -10.51
N ARG A 154 14.56 18.41 -9.31
CA ARG A 154 15.54 19.50 -9.04
C ARG A 154 16.94 18.97 -8.71
N THR A 155 17.07 17.77 -8.23
CA THR A 155 18.38 17.15 -8.01
C THR A 155 18.91 16.65 -9.35
N HIS A 156 19.62 17.50 -10.07
CA HIS A 156 20.39 17.14 -11.27
C HIS A 156 21.49 16.09 -11.00
N ASN A 157 21.42 15.38 -9.88
CA ASN A 157 22.46 14.45 -9.48
C ASN A 157 21.87 13.18 -8.88
N LEU A 158 21.29 12.33 -9.76
CA LEU A 158 20.94 10.93 -9.44
C LEU A 158 22.08 10.23 -8.67
N LYS A 159 23.34 10.55 -9.00
CA LYS A 159 24.54 10.04 -8.33
C LYS A 159 24.57 10.40 -6.84
N SER A 160 24.14 11.61 -6.47
CA SER A 160 24.07 12.06 -5.07
C SER A 160 22.97 11.33 -4.29
N VAL A 161 21.83 11.07 -4.90
CA VAL A 161 20.73 10.30 -4.28
C VAL A 161 21.15 8.85 -4.08
N PHE A 162 21.76 8.21 -5.09
CA PHE A 162 22.30 6.86 -4.98
C PHE A 162 23.38 6.76 -3.90
N ASN A 163 24.28 7.73 -3.83
CA ASN A 163 25.29 7.77 -2.78
C ASN A 163 24.70 7.95 -1.38
N SER A 164 23.67 8.76 -1.23
CA SER A 164 22.97 8.93 0.05
C SER A 164 22.26 7.65 0.48
N ILE A 165 21.59 6.96 -0.45
CA ILE A 165 20.96 5.66 -0.19
C ILE A 165 22.03 4.61 0.18
N ARG A 166 23.13 4.55 -0.56
CA ARG A 166 24.23 3.63 -0.29
C ARG A 166 24.86 3.88 1.08
N ASN A 167 25.08 5.13 1.43
CA ASN A 167 25.64 5.51 2.73
C ASN A 167 24.67 5.20 3.88
N TYR A 168 23.39 5.41 3.69
CA TYR A 168 22.36 5.05 4.66
C TYR A 168 22.30 3.53 4.88
N LEU A 169 22.31 2.75 3.81
CA LEU A 169 22.29 1.28 3.89
C LEU A 169 23.58 0.74 4.54
N ALA A 170 24.74 1.32 4.22
CA ALA A 170 26.02 0.95 4.84
C ALA A 170 26.06 1.30 6.34
N ALA A 171 25.55 2.47 6.74
CA ALA A 171 25.52 2.91 8.13
C ALA A 171 24.57 2.07 9.01
N ASN A 172 23.51 1.49 8.40
CA ASN A 172 22.55 0.66 9.12
C ASN A 172 22.85 -0.86 9.04
N ASN A 173 24.02 -1.24 8.56
CA ASN A 173 24.54 -2.61 8.56
C ASN A 173 23.57 -3.67 7.99
N THR A 174 22.89 -3.34 6.89
CA THR A 174 21.83 -4.18 6.30
C THR A 174 22.35 -5.39 5.53
N GLY A 175 23.67 -5.62 5.45
CA GLY A 175 24.29 -6.77 4.76
C GLY A 175 24.08 -6.78 3.25
N ILE A 176 23.53 -5.72 2.65
CA ILE A 176 23.34 -5.59 1.21
C ILE A 176 24.58 -4.93 0.61
N THR A 177 25.44 -5.72 -0.02
CA THR A 177 26.47 -5.21 -0.95
C THR A 177 25.82 -5.01 -2.31
N LEU A 178 25.83 -3.78 -2.78
CA LEU A 178 25.48 -3.46 -4.18
C LEU A 178 26.78 -3.53 -4.98
N ASP A 179 26.96 -4.60 -5.77
CA ASP A 179 27.97 -4.69 -6.81
C ASP A 179 27.65 -3.79 -7.98
#